data_cfb16a262538bdfdbdddc21da64e5405
#
_entry.id   cfb16a262538bdfdbdddc21da64e5405
#
_cell.length_a   1.000
_cell.length_b   1.000
_cell.length_c   1.000
_cell.angle_alpha   90.00
_cell.angle_beta   90.00
_cell.angle_gamma   90.00
#
_symmetry.space_group_name_H-M   'P 1'
#
loop_
_entity.id
_entity.type
_entity.pdbx_description
1 polymer ?
#
loop_
_entity_poly.entity_id
_entity_poly.type
_entity_poly.pdbx_seq_one_letter_code
_entity_poly.pdbx_strand_id
1 'polypeptide(L)'
;MGNQDKMSTPGRWMSLDIGTKRVGIALSDPLGITARPFSVIPRRPRLFDHIQALVQEYDVRGIVVGIPRRTGGEETELCDQVRQLASELEKRLGIKVRTYDERYSTKEAERMMSERGIPVRERRARRDAFAAAVILQWFLEEHDR
;
A
#
# COMPACT_ATOMS: atom_id res chain seq x y z
N MET A 1 -26.69 8.52 10.18
CA MET A 1 -25.44 8.45 10.54
C MET A 1 -25.11 7.10 10.84
N GLY A 2 -24.42 6.74 11.07
CA GLY A 2 -24.23 5.48 11.43
C GLY A 2 -23.11 4.85 10.80
N ASN A 3 -23.09 3.56 10.92
CA ASN A 3 -21.95 2.83 10.48
C ASN A 3 -21.82 2.71 8.98
N GLN A 4 -22.92 2.81 8.27
CA GLN A 4 -22.79 2.75 6.83
C GLN A 4 -22.02 3.95 6.31
N ASP A 5 -22.07 5.06 7.03
CA ASP A 5 -21.33 6.23 6.61
C ASP A 5 -19.84 6.00 6.68
N LYS A 6 -19.39 5.13 7.59
CA LYS A 6 -17.97 4.80 7.69
C LYS A 6 -17.47 4.05 6.48
N MET A 7 -18.33 3.24 5.87
CA MET A 7 -17.93 2.50 4.67
C MET A 7 -17.83 3.40 3.46
N SER A 8 -18.72 4.38 3.37
CA SER A 8 -18.78 5.29 2.23
C SER A 8 -18.15 6.63 2.52
N THR A 9 -17.78 6.90 3.78
CA THR A 9 -17.16 8.17 4.14
C THR A 9 -15.80 8.31 3.47
N PRO A 10 -15.57 9.41 2.77
CA PRO A 10 -14.26 9.64 2.19
C PRO A 10 -13.19 9.69 3.28
N GLY A 11 -12.02 9.26 2.92
CA GLY A 11 -10.91 9.29 3.84
C GLY A 11 -9.64 8.93 3.13
N ARG A 12 -8.53 9.29 3.73
CA ARG A 12 -7.24 8.96 3.16
C ARG A 12 -6.89 7.51 3.43
N TRP A 13 -6.43 6.83 2.41
CA TRP A 13 -5.97 5.45 2.51
C TRP A 13 -4.47 5.41 2.29
N MET A 14 -3.85 4.43 2.91
CA MET A 14 -2.43 4.15 2.72
C MET A 14 -2.29 2.74 2.18
N SER A 15 -1.33 2.53 1.29
CA SER A 15 -1.00 1.18 0.87
C SER A 15 0.45 0.86 1.21
N LEU A 16 0.71 -0.41 1.42
CA LEU A 16 2.03 -0.92 1.73
C LEU A 16 2.38 -2.04 0.76
N ASP A 17 3.55 -1.92 0.15
CA ASP A 17 4.14 -2.98 -0.66
C ASP A 17 5.32 -3.52 0.14
N ILE A 18 5.11 -4.65 0.83
CA ILE A 18 6.06 -5.16 1.79
C ILE A 18 7.01 -6.15 1.13
N GLY A 19 8.27 -5.74 1.00
CA GLY A 19 9.32 -6.61 0.51
C GLY A 19 10.09 -7.24 1.66
N THR A 20 11.15 -7.95 1.34
CA THR A 20 12.00 -8.57 2.37
C THR A 20 12.85 -7.55 3.11
N LYS A 21 13.25 -6.48 2.44
CA LYS A 21 14.14 -5.47 3.03
C LYS A 21 13.53 -4.09 3.10
N ARG A 22 12.54 -3.80 2.28
CA ARG A 22 11.96 -2.46 2.18
C ARG A 22 10.45 -2.55 2.10
N VAL A 23 9.82 -1.44 2.45
CA VAL A 23 8.38 -1.29 2.35
C VAL A 23 8.09 -0.04 1.54
N GLY A 24 7.38 -0.21 0.43
CA GLY A 24 6.90 0.91 -0.36
C GLY A 24 5.60 1.43 0.23
N ILE A 25 5.45 2.74 0.25
CA ILE A 25 4.28 3.38 0.83
C ILE A 25 3.66 4.32 -0.19
N ALA A 26 2.34 4.27 -0.30
CA ALA A 26 1.57 5.22 -1.09
C ALA A 26 0.44 5.77 -0.23
N LEU A 27 -0.01 6.96 -0.58
CA LEU A 27 -1.13 7.62 0.10
C LEU A 27 -2.14 8.06 -0.93
N SER A 28 -3.41 8.00 -0.57
CA SER A 28 -4.45 8.60 -1.41
C SER A 28 -4.66 10.05 -1.01
N ASP A 29 -5.42 10.77 -1.83
CA ASP A 29 -5.94 12.07 -1.43
C ASP A 29 -6.95 11.89 -0.30
N PRO A 30 -7.35 12.97 0.37
CA PRO A 30 -8.31 12.86 1.49
C PRO A 30 -9.66 12.29 1.10
N LEU A 31 -10.03 12.36 -0.18
CA LEU A 31 -11.31 11.82 -0.64
C LEU A 31 -11.23 10.35 -1.04
N GLY A 32 -10.02 9.77 -1.07
CA GLY A 32 -9.86 8.38 -1.43
C GLY A 32 -10.09 8.08 -2.90
N ILE A 33 -9.72 9.02 -3.77
CA ILE A 33 -9.96 8.88 -5.21
C ILE A 33 -8.71 8.50 -5.97
N THR A 34 -7.57 9.15 -5.70
CA THR A 34 -6.33 8.91 -6.41
C THR A 34 -5.20 8.56 -5.47
N ALA A 35 -4.30 7.70 -5.95
CA ALA A 35 -3.16 7.24 -5.17
C ALA A 35 -1.86 7.88 -5.68
N ARG A 36 -0.96 8.19 -4.76
CA ARG A 36 0.36 8.73 -5.08
C ARG A 36 1.45 7.94 -4.38
N PRO A 37 2.58 7.68 -5.04
CA PRO A 37 3.72 7.13 -4.34
C PRO A 37 4.20 8.13 -3.29
N PHE A 38 4.53 7.62 -2.11
CA PHE A 38 4.89 8.50 -1.01
C PHE A 38 6.34 8.30 -0.56
N SER A 39 6.73 7.07 -0.22
CA SER A 39 8.03 6.82 0.36
C SER A 39 8.40 5.35 0.27
N VAL A 40 9.69 5.07 0.41
CA VAL A 40 10.19 3.71 0.59
C VAL A 40 11.00 3.73 1.89
N ILE A 41 10.63 2.86 2.83
CA ILE A 41 11.30 2.80 4.13
C ILE A 41 11.88 1.41 4.36
N PRO A 42 12.93 1.32 5.20
CA PRO A 42 13.48 0.00 5.53
C PRO A 42 12.50 -0.84 6.32
N ARG A 43 12.52 -2.15 6.08
CA ARG A 43 11.74 -3.07 6.89
C ARG A 43 12.58 -3.42 8.12
N ARG A 44 12.38 -2.66 9.19
CA ARG A 44 13.15 -2.76 10.43
C ARG A 44 12.23 -2.92 11.62
N PRO A 45 12.77 -3.23 12.81
CA PRO A 45 11.92 -3.42 14.00
C PRO A 45 10.97 -2.26 14.30
N ARG A 46 11.32 -1.03 13.92
CA ARG A 46 10.46 0.12 14.17
C ARG A 46 9.46 0.39 13.07
N LEU A 47 9.25 -0.56 12.18
CA LEU A 47 8.32 -0.39 11.06
C LEU A 47 6.92 0.02 11.54
N PHE A 48 6.39 -0.65 12.57
CA PHE A 48 5.05 -0.34 13.06
C PHE A 48 4.96 1.06 13.63
N ASP A 49 6.00 1.49 14.37
CA ASP A 49 6.03 2.85 14.90
C ASP A 49 6.05 3.88 13.78
N HIS A 50 6.80 3.62 12.75
CA HIS A 50 6.90 4.52 11.60
C HIS A 50 5.55 4.64 10.88
N ILE A 51 4.91 3.50 10.65
CA ILE A 51 3.60 3.49 9.99
C ILE A 51 2.58 4.20 10.87
N GLN A 52 2.59 3.96 12.18
CA GLN A 52 1.67 4.62 13.10
C GLN A 52 1.82 6.13 13.05
N ALA A 53 3.07 6.62 13.01
CA ALA A 53 3.31 8.05 12.93
C ALA A 53 2.72 8.65 11.65
N LEU A 54 2.87 7.94 10.53
CA LEU A 54 2.31 8.41 9.26
C LEU A 54 0.77 8.38 9.28
N VAL A 55 0.20 7.34 9.89
CA VAL A 55 -1.26 7.24 10.01
C VAL A 55 -1.81 8.45 10.78
N GLN A 56 -1.13 8.83 11.86
CA GLN A 56 -1.56 9.99 12.65
C GLN A 56 -1.34 11.30 11.92
N GLU A 57 -0.19 11.44 11.29
CA GLU A 57 0.16 12.69 10.60
C GLU A 57 -0.78 12.99 9.46
N TYR A 58 -1.15 11.98 8.68
CA TYR A 58 -1.97 12.15 7.48
C TYR A 58 -3.43 11.77 7.68
N ASP A 59 -3.82 11.46 8.91
CA ASP A 59 -5.21 11.08 9.24
C ASP A 59 -5.68 9.93 8.35
N VAL A 60 -4.90 8.88 8.30
CA VAL A 60 -5.19 7.70 7.47
C VAL A 60 -6.34 6.91 8.09
N ARG A 61 -7.33 6.57 7.27
CA ARG A 61 -8.54 5.88 7.72
C ARG A 61 -8.48 4.37 7.48
N GLY A 62 -7.63 3.93 6.58
CA GLY A 62 -7.48 2.50 6.32
C GLY A 62 -6.19 2.23 5.60
N ILE A 63 -5.76 0.97 5.67
CA ILE A 63 -4.51 0.52 5.04
C ILE A 63 -4.81 -0.68 4.13
N VAL A 64 -4.18 -0.68 2.96
CA VAL A 64 -4.19 -1.81 2.03
C VAL A 64 -2.80 -2.39 1.98
N VAL A 65 -2.67 -3.69 2.19
CA VAL A 65 -1.38 -4.37 2.12
C VAL A 65 -1.39 -5.32 0.92
N GLY A 66 -0.43 -5.14 0.02
CA GLY A 66 -0.33 -6.00 -1.15
C GLY A 66 0.18 -7.37 -0.81
N ILE A 67 -0.45 -8.41 -1.36
CA ILE A 67 0.00 -9.79 -1.21
C ILE A 67 0.89 -10.13 -2.40
N PRO A 68 2.18 -10.41 -2.18
CA PRO A 68 3.15 -10.56 -3.27
C PRO A 68 3.12 -11.95 -3.91
N ARG A 69 2.03 -12.28 -4.59
CA ARG A 69 1.92 -13.55 -5.29
C ARG A 69 2.77 -13.55 -6.55
N ARG A 70 3.18 -14.74 -6.97
CA ARG A 70 3.84 -14.90 -8.26
C ARG A 70 2.84 -14.69 -9.39
N THR A 71 3.36 -14.44 -10.59
CA THR A 71 2.49 -14.17 -11.74
C THR A 71 1.50 -15.29 -12.02
N GLY A 72 1.85 -16.54 -11.68
CA GLY A 72 0.92 -17.66 -11.81
C GLY A 72 -0.10 -17.77 -10.70
N GLY A 73 -0.06 -16.86 -9.73
CA GLY A 73 -0.98 -16.90 -8.61
C GLY A 73 -0.52 -17.71 -7.41
N GLU A 74 0.66 -18.33 -7.51
CA GLU A 74 1.17 -19.14 -6.41
C GLU A 74 1.57 -18.27 -5.23
N GLU A 75 1.28 -18.77 -4.04
CA GLU A 75 1.71 -18.09 -2.82
C GLU A 75 3.08 -18.58 -2.39
N THR A 76 3.80 -17.70 -1.72
CA THR A 76 5.12 -17.98 -1.20
C THR A 76 5.09 -17.74 0.30
N GLU A 77 6.21 -18.07 0.96
CA GLU A 77 6.35 -17.81 2.37
C GLU A 77 6.18 -16.33 2.70
N LEU A 78 6.61 -15.45 1.80
CA LEU A 78 6.45 -14.02 2.00
C LEU A 78 4.97 -13.64 2.08
N CYS A 79 4.10 -14.33 1.36
CA CYS A 79 2.66 -14.06 1.44
C CYS A 79 2.14 -14.25 2.86
N ASP A 80 2.56 -15.33 3.52
CA ASP A 80 2.14 -15.58 4.90
C ASP A 80 2.70 -14.52 5.85
N GLN A 81 3.96 -14.14 5.66
CA GLN A 81 4.57 -13.09 6.46
C GLN A 81 3.82 -11.77 6.32
N VAL A 82 3.43 -11.43 5.10
CA VAL A 82 2.70 -10.20 4.83
C VAL A 82 1.32 -10.22 5.49
N ARG A 83 0.63 -11.36 5.43
CA ARG A 83 -0.67 -11.48 6.10
C ARG A 83 -0.54 -11.32 7.61
N GLN A 84 0.51 -11.87 8.20
CA GLN A 84 0.76 -11.70 9.63
C GLN A 84 1.03 -10.25 9.98
N LEU A 85 1.82 -9.55 9.15
CA LEU A 85 2.07 -8.13 9.34
C LEU A 85 0.79 -7.32 9.25
N ALA A 86 -0.07 -7.64 8.28
CA ALA A 86 -1.35 -6.95 8.13
C ALA A 86 -2.22 -7.12 9.36
N SER A 87 -2.28 -8.34 9.90
CA SER A 87 -3.05 -8.62 11.11
C SER A 87 -2.49 -7.85 12.32
N GLU A 88 -1.16 -7.80 12.46
CA GLU A 88 -0.52 -7.05 13.51
C GLU A 88 -0.82 -5.55 13.41
N LEU A 89 -0.77 -5.03 12.21
CA LEU A 89 -1.07 -3.61 11.98
C LEU A 89 -2.48 -3.27 12.42
N GLU A 90 -3.44 -4.11 12.06
CA GLU A 90 -4.83 -3.88 12.44
C GLU A 90 -4.99 -3.85 13.95
N LYS A 91 -4.35 -4.80 14.63
CA LYS A 91 -4.42 -4.88 16.09
C LYS A 91 -3.80 -3.66 16.76
N ARG A 92 -2.62 -3.25 16.26
CA ARG A 92 -1.88 -2.16 16.90
C ARG A 92 -2.48 -0.79 16.61
N LEU A 93 -2.98 -0.59 15.39
CA LEU A 93 -3.44 0.73 14.98
C LEU A 93 -4.93 0.95 15.20
N GLY A 94 -5.69 -0.13 15.30
CA GLY A 94 -7.14 -0.01 15.50
C GLY A 94 -7.88 0.56 14.31
N ILE A 95 -7.31 0.45 13.11
CA ILE A 95 -7.97 0.89 11.87
C ILE A 95 -8.10 -0.30 10.93
N LYS A 96 -8.91 -0.14 9.89
CA LYS A 96 -9.12 -1.21 8.92
C LYS A 96 -7.86 -1.49 8.15
N VAL A 97 -7.51 -2.78 8.02
CA VAL A 97 -6.40 -3.21 7.19
C VAL A 97 -6.93 -4.29 6.24
N ARG A 98 -6.77 -4.05 4.95
CA ARG A 98 -7.21 -4.97 3.89
C ARG A 98 -6.02 -5.52 3.16
N THR A 99 -6.16 -6.69 2.57
CA THR A 99 -5.12 -7.24 1.71
C THR A 99 -5.60 -7.18 0.26
N TYR A 100 -4.64 -7.13 -0.66
CA TYR A 100 -4.93 -7.02 -2.09
C TYR A 100 -3.88 -7.78 -2.89
N ASP A 101 -4.32 -8.49 -3.92
CA ASP A 101 -3.42 -9.26 -4.79
C ASP A 101 -2.64 -8.29 -5.68
N GLU A 102 -1.30 -8.36 -5.62
CA GLU A 102 -0.46 -7.40 -6.32
C GLU A 102 0.33 -8.02 -7.47
N ARG A 103 -0.12 -9.13 -8.04
CA ARG A 103 0.68 -9.88 -9.01
C ARG A 103 1.35 -9.07 -10.11
N TYR A 104 0.74 -8.03 -10.60
CA TYR A 104 1.28 -7.26 -11.71
C TYR A 104 1.62 -5.82 -11.35
N SER A 105 1.64 -5.51 -10.08
CA SER A 105 1.84 -4.13 -9.64
C SER A 105 3.23 -3.60 -10.00
N THR A 106 4.26 -4.43 -9.91
CA THR A 106 5.62 -4.01 -10.26
C THR A 106 5.74 -3.67 -11.74
N LYS A 107 5.13 -4.48 -12.60
CA LYS A 107 5.15 -4.22 -14.03
C LYS A 107 4.45 -2.91 -14.36
N GLU A 108 3.31 -2.68 -13.76
CA GLU A 108 2.57 -1.44 -13.96
C GLU A 108 3.34 -0.24 -13.41
N ALA A 109 4.01 -0.42 -12.28
CA ALA A 109 4.84 0.64 -11.69
C ALA A 109 5.97 1.04 -12.64
N GLU A 110 6.62 0.06 -13.27
CA GLU A 110 7.68 0.35 -14.24
C GLU A 110 7.12 1.13 -15.42
N ARG A 111 5.95 0.74 -15.90
CA ARG A 111 5.31 1.45 -17.01
C ARG A 111 5.02 2.90 -16.64
N MET A 112 4.48 3.12 -15.44
CA MET A 112 4.17 4.47 -14.97
C MET A 112 5.42 5.34 -14.85
N MET A 113 6.50 4.77 -14.29
CA MET A 113 7.73 5.51 -14.17
C MET A 113 8.32 5.88 -15.53
N SER A 114 8.21 4.96 -16.49
CA SER A 114 8.67 5.23 -17.85
C SER A 114 7.87 6.36 -18.48
N GLU A 115 6.55 6.33 -18.34
CA GLU A 115 5.68 7.37 -18.89
C GLU A 115 5.94 8.74 -18.29
N ARG A 116 6.34 8.78 -17.01
CA ARG A 116 6.63 10.03 -16.34
C ARG A 116 8.05 10.52 -16.59
N GLY A 117 8.82 9.78 -17.40
CA GLY A 117 10.18 10.18 -17.74
C GLY A 117 11.18 10.04 -16.61
N ILE A 118 10.90 9.18 -15.63
CA ILE A 118 11.83 8.96 -14.54
C ILE A 118 13.05 8.21 -15.07
N PRO A 119 14.26 8.75 -14.87
CA PRO A 119 15.47 8.10 -15.37
C PRO A 119 15.63 6.69 -14.82
N VAL A 120 16.11 5.78 -15.66
CA VAL A 120 16.27 4.38 -15.28
C VAL A 120 17.07 4.22 -13.98
N ARG A 121 18.12 5.04 -13.81
CA ARG A 121 18.96 4.97 -12.63
C ARG A 121 18.25 5.33 -11.32
N GLU A 122 17.09 6.02 -11.40
CA GLU A 122 16.33 6.42 -10.24
C GLU A 122 15.17 5.48 -9.94
N ARG A 123 14.81 4.61 -10.88
CA ARG A 123 13.61 3.79 -10.74
C ARG A 123 13.73 2.76 -9.64
N ARG A 124 14.93 2.21 -9.45
CA ARG A 124 15.13 1.18 -8.43
C ARG A 124 14.76 1.69 -7.04
N ALA A 125 15.17 2.91 -6.71
CA ALA A 125 14.91 3.48 -5.39
C ALA A 125 13.44 3.84 -5.18
N ARG A 126 12.69 4.07 -6.27
CA ARG A 126 11.32 4.55 -6.20
C ARG A 126 10.29 3.49 -6.54
N ARG A 127 10.74 2.35 -7.05
CA ARG A 127 9.84 1.32 -7.59
C ARG A 127 8.81 0.84 -6.57
N ASP A 128 9.24 0.60 -5.34
CA ASP A 128 8.34 0.04 -4.33
C ASP A 128 7.21 1.01 -3.98
N ALA A 129 7.50 2.31 -3.95
CA ALA A 129 6.46 3.30 -3.69
C ALA A 129 5.48 3.41 -4.87
N PHE A 130 5.99 3.29 -6.11
CA PHE A 130 5.11 3.27 -7.27
C PHE A 130 4.26 2.01 -7.31
N ALA A 131 4.83 0.86 -6.94
CA ALA A 131 4.05 -0.38 -6.84
C ALA A 131 2.96 -0.24 -5.79
N ALA A 132 3.27 0.36 -4.64
CA ALA A 132 2.26 0.63 -3.61
C ALA A 132 1.16 1.54 -4.15
N ALA A 133 1.51 2.55 -4.96
CA ALA A 133 0.51 3.43 -5.55
C ALA A 133 -0.40 2.69 -6.53
N VAL A 134 0.15 1.76 -7.31
CA VAL A 134 -0.66 0.94 -8.23
C VAL A 134 -1.64 0.09 -7.43
N ILE A 135 -1.17 -0.58 -6.39
CA ILE A 135 -2.02 -1.40 -5.53
C ILE A 135 -3.16 -0.57 -4.96
N LEU A 136 -2.83 0.61 -4.45
CA LEU A 136 -3.83 1.47 -3.84
C LEU A 136 -4.85 1.95 -4.87
N GLN A 137 -4.39 2.36 -6.04
CA GLN A 137 -5.29 2.85 -7.07
C GLN A 137 -6.28 1.76 -7.51
N TRP A 138 -5.78 0.54 -7.73
CA TRP A 138 -6.64 -0.58 -8.09
C TRP A 138 -7.65 -0.87 -6.98
N PHE A 139 -7.19 -0.85 -5.72
CA PHE A 139 -8.09 -1.09 -4.59
C PHE A 139 -9.19 -0.03 -4.53
N LEU A 140 -8.82 1.24 -4.68
CA LEU A 140 -9.80 2.32 -4.61
C LEU A 140 -10.82 2.21 -5.72
N GLU A 141 -10.38 1.87 -6.93
CA GLU A 141 -11.30 1.73 -8.06
C GLU A 141 -12.29 0.60 -7.87
N GLU A 142 -11.85 -0.50 -7.26
CA GLU A 142 -12.73 -1.64 -7.04
C GLU A 142 -13.68 -1.41 -5.88
N HIS A 143 -13.28 -0.66 -4.88
CA HIS A 143 -14.07 -0.48 -3.66
C HIS A 143 -14.87 0.80 -3.64
N ASP A 144 -14.76 1.61 -4.67
CA ASP A 144 -15.50 2.84 -4.80
C ASP A 144 -16.89 2.64 -5.40
N ARG A 145 -17.24 1.39 -5.66
CA ARG A 145 -18.51 1.08 -6.33
C ARG A 145 -19.58 0.58 -5.39
#